data_b233a1aeb2657fafd3a8fa1d05f8a2ff
#
_entry.id   b233a1aeb2657fafd3a8fa1d05f8a2ff
#
_cell.length_a   1.000
_cell.length_b   1.000
_cell.length_c   1.000
_cell.angle_alpha   90.00
_cell.angle_beta   90.00
_cell.angle_gamma   90.00
#
_symmetry.space_group_name_H-M   'P 1'
#
loop_
_entity.id
_entity.type
_entity.pdbx_description
1 polymer ?
#
loop_
_entity_poly.entity_id
_entity_poly.type
_entity_poly.pdbx_seq_one_letter_code
_entity_poly.pdbx_strand_id
1 'polypeptide(L)'
;MKNDLRIRFRCDGVLGVYKTIDKKLASAFTNRIKILGRADIAERRHHQDGHMTFEDTSTGRNIDIRVSIYITVYGEKIVLRLLRKTQLVPLDQINMFPRTLSRFYEDALDLPSGIILITGPTGTGKTTTLYSAVNYLNSIDRCVTTAEDPVEFIIEGIAQCSLNSKIDLTFETTLPYIMRQDPDIIVLGEIRDRFSAEAAIQAALTGHKVLTTFHTEDTTGALLRLMNMNIETFMIASTVVAVLAQRLLRR
;
A
#
# COMPACT_ATOMS: atom_id res chain seq x y z
N MET A 1 -35.22 -2.55 4.26
CA MET A 1 -34.51 -2.12 3.06
C MET A 1 -34.68 -3.15 1.93
N LYS A 2 -35.93 -3.51 1.65
CA LYS A 2 -36.22 -4.56 0.65
C LYS A 2 -36.34 -4.04 -0.80
N ASN A 3 -36.39 -2.70 -1.00
CA ASN A 3 -36.89 -2.15 -2.29
C ASN A 3 -35.96 -1.19 -3.03
N ASP A 4 -34.79 -0.82 -2.50
CA ASP A 4 -33.95 0.23 -3.10
C ASP A 4 -32.48 -0.14 -3.16
N LEU A 5 -31.79 0.28 -4.23
CA LEU A 5 -30.33 0.30 -4.32
C LEU A 5 -29.80 1.64 -3.79
N ARG A 6 -28.97 1.62 -2.75
CA ARG A 6 -28.35 2.82 -2.19
C ARG A 6 -26.91 2.95 -2.63
N ILE A 7 -26.58 4.09 -3.20
CA ILE A 7 -25.21 4.49 -3.49
C ILE A 7 -24.74 5.35 -2.33
N ARG A 8 -23.60 4.98 -1.74
CA ARG A 8 -22.99 5.68 -0.62
C ARG A 8 -21.54 5.99 -0.93
N PHE A 9 -21.07 7.14 -0.48
CA PHE A 9 -19.65 7.48 -0.49
C PHE A 9 -19.07 7.45 0.92
N ARG A 10 -17.85 6.97 1.02
CA ARG A 10 -17.06 7.12 2.22
C ARG A 10 -16.07 8.26 2.00
N CYS A 11 -16.31 9.39 2.68
CA CYS A 11 -15.44 10.56 2.66
C CYS A 11 -14.86 10.75 4.06
N ASP A 12 -13.56 10.85 4.19
CA ASP A 12 -12.86 11.05 5.47
C ASP A 12 -13.31 10.06 6.59
N GLY A 13 -13.49 8.81 6.21
CA GLY A 13 -13.92 7.76 7.13
C GLY A 13 -15.45 7.68 7.36
N VAL A 14 -16.21 8.70 7.02
CA VAL A 14 -17.67 8.77 7.21
C VAL A 14 -18.42 8.28 5.97
N LEU A 15 -19.41 7.41 6.17
CA LEU A 15 -20.23 6.84 5.11
C LEU A 15 -21.54 7.62 4.97
N GLY A 16 -21.69 8.39 3.89
CA GLY A 16 -22.90 9.16 3.57
C GLY A 16 -23.69 8.55 2.42
N VAL A 17 -25.02 8.73 2.41
CA VAL A 17 -25.89 8.35 1.28
C VAL A 17 -25.81 9.44 0.21
N TYR A 18 -25.40 9.04 -1.00
CA TYR A 18 -25.35 9.93 -2.16
C TYR A 18 -26.65 9.91 -2.96
N LYS A 19 -27.14 8.69 -3.28
CA LYS A 19 -28.32 8.52 -4.11
C LYS A 19 -29.00 7.18 -3.80
N THR A 20 -30.33 7.18 -3.95
CA THR A 20 -31.15 5.97 -3.92
C THR A 20 -31.74 5.73 -5.33
N ILE A 21 -31.65 4.51 -5.81
CA ILE A 21 -32.10 4.11 -7.15
C ILE A 21 -33.19 3.04 -6.98
N ASP A 22 -34.22 3.09 -7.82
CA ASP A 22 -35.28 2.07 -7.85
C ASP A 22 -34.67 0.68 -8.08
N LYS A 23 -35.16 -0.29 -7.34
CA LYS A 23 -34.72 -1.69 -7.41
C LYS A 23 -34.83 -2.27 -8.83
N LYS A 24 -35.77 -1.80 -9.64
CA LYS A 24 -35.91 -2.23 -11.04
C LYS A 24 -34.66 -1.94 -11.87
N LEU A 25 -33.93 -0.89 -11.55
CA LEU A 25 -32.67 -0.52 -12.20
C LEU A 25 -31.43 -1.16 -11.57
N ALA A 26 -31.58 -1.77 -10.38
CA ALA A 26 -30.44 -2.29 -9.62
C ALA A 26 -29.67 -3.36 -10.41
N SER A 27 -30.38 -4.28 -11.08
CA SER A 27 -29.74 -5.34 -11.86
C SER A 27 -28.97 -4.78 -13.06
N ALA A 28 -29.56 -3.83 -13.79
CA ALA A 28 -28.90 -3.19 -14.92
C ALA A 28 -27.64 -2.41 -14.47
N PHE A 29 -27.73 -1.71 -13.33
CA PHE A 29 -26.61 -0.99 -12.74
C PHE A 29 -25.48 -1.94 -12.32
N THR A 30 -25.80 -3.02 -11.62
CA THR A 30 -24.85 -4.05 -11.21
C THR A 30 -24.16 -4.69 -12.41
N ASN A 31 -24.94 -5.10 -13.42
CA ASN A 31 -24.40 -5.70 -14.64
C ASN A 31 -23.46 -4.73 -15.38
N ARG A 32 -23.79 -3.44 -15.43
CA ARG A 32 -22.92 -2.45 -16.04
C ARG A 32 -21.58 -2.33 -15.32
N ILE A 33 -21.59 -2.36 -13.98
CA ILE A 33 -20.35 -2.35 -13.18
C ILE A 33 -19.54 -3.63 -13.43
N LYS A 34 -20.20 -4.80 -13.52
CA LYS A 34 -19.53 -6.06 -13.83
C LYS A 34 -18.83 -6.04 -15.19
N ILE A 35 -19.53 -5.53 -16.21
CA ILE A 35 -18.95 -5.37 -17.56
C ILE A 35 -17.71 -4.48 -17.50
N LEU A 36 -17.83 -3.30 -16.89
CA LEU A 36 -16.73 -2.35 -16.80
C LEU A 36 -15.55 -2.90 -15.96
N GLY A 37 -15.87 -3.64 -14.89
CA GLY A 37 -14.89 -4.27 -13.99
C GLY A 37 -14.35 -5.61 -14.51
N ARG A 38 -14.76 -6.04 -15.70
CA ARG A 38 -14.39 -7.35 -16.30
C ARG A 38 -14.73 -8.54 -15.40
N ALA A 39 -15.82 -8.43 -14.64
CA ALA A 39 -16.36 -9.52 -13.83
C ALA A 39 -17.42 -10.30 -14.63
N ASP A 40 -17.67 -11.55 -14.24
CA ASP A 40 -18.68 -12.39 -14.89
C ASP A 40 -20.10 -11.94 -14.53
N ILE A 41 -20.90 -11.60 -15.55
CA ILE A 41 -22.28 -11.13 -15.41
C ILE A 41 -23.22 -12.27 -14.99
N ALA A 42 -22.94 -13.49 -15.46
CA ALA A 42 -23.77 -14.66 -15.22
C ALA A 42 -23.59 -15.22 -13.79
N GLU A 43 -22.38 -15.08 -13.23
CA GLU A 43 -22.07 -15.56 -11.90
C GLU A 43 -22.69 -14.63 -10.83
N ARG A 44 -23.54 -15.20 -9.96
CA ARG A 44 -24.24 -14.49 -8.89
C ARG A 44 -24.15 -15.17 -7.53
N ARG A 45 -23.40 -16.27 -7.43
CA ARG A 45 -23.28 -17.09 -6.23
C ARG A 45 -21.91 -16.99 -5.59
N HIS A 46 -20.91 -16.57 -6.33
CA HIS A 46 -19.54 -16.40 -5.84
C HIS A 46 -19.15 -14.93 -5.77
N HIS A 47 -18.29 -14.60 -4.82
CA HIS A 47 -17.67 -13.28 -4.73
C HIS A 47 -16.76 -13.08 -5.94
N GLN A 48 -16.67 -11.84 -6.41
CA GLN A 48 -15.84 -11.51 -7.55
C GLN A 48 -15.09 -10.21 -7.28
N ASP A 49 -13.90 -10.13 -7.81
CA ASP A 49 -13.12 -8.90 -7.86
C ASP A 49 -12.86 -8.51 -9.32
N GLY A 50 -12.82 -7.23 -9.56
CA GLY A 50 -12.60 -6.68 -10.89
C GLY A 50 -11.80 -5.39 -10.82
N HIS A 51 -11.42 -4.90 -11.98
CA HIS A 51 -10.71 -3.65 -12.15
C HIS A 51 -11.24 -2.91 -13.37
N MET A 52 -11.43 -1.60 -13.24
CA MET A 52 -11.79 -0.74 -14.37
C MET A 52 -11.05 0.58 -14.29
N THR A 53 -10.82 1.19 -15.45
CA THR A 53 -10.27 2.54 -15.55
C THR A 53 -11.37 3.47 -16.03
N PHE A 54 -11.52 4.60 -15.38
CA PHE A 54 -12.49 5.63 -15.75
C PHE A 54 -11.73 6.92 -16.09
N GLU A 55 -12.00 7.45 -17.28
CA GLU A 55 -11.46 8.75 -17.68
C GLU A 55 -12.39 9.86 -17.16
N ASP A 56 -11.86 10.69 -16.27
CA ASP A 56 -12.53 11.89 -15.80
C ASP A 56 -12.47 12.97 -16.90
N THR A 57 -13.56 13.15 -17.59
CA THR A 57 -13.66 14.10 -18.70
C THR A 57 -13.47 15.55 -18.29
N SER A 58 -13.60 15.88 -16.99
CA SER A 58 -13.41 17.24 -16.49
C SER A 58 -11.94 17.58 -16.26
N THR A 59 -11.13 16.59 -15.95
CA THR A 59 -9.69 16.75 -15.64
C THR A 59 -8.78 16.06 -16.66
N GLY A 60 -9.32 15.25 -17.58
CA GLY A 60 -8.56 14.41 -18.52
C GLY A 60 -7.74 13.30 -17.83
N ARG A 61 -8.02 13.01 -16.56
CA ARG A 61 -7.26 12.03 -15.77
C ARG A 61 -7.92 10.68 -15.77
N ASN A 62 -7.12 9.65 -15.90
CA ASN A 62 -7.57 8.27 -15.69
C ASN A 62 -7.59 7.95 -14.18
N ILE A 63 -8.73 7.45 -13.72
CA ILE A 63 -8.97 6.97 -12.36
C ILE A 63 -9.06 5.46 -12.42
N ASP A 64 -8.14 4.78 -11.76
CA ASP A 64 -8.21 3.34 -11.60
C ASP A 64 -9.15 2.98 -10.46
N ILE A 65 -10.03 2.02 -10.69
CA ILE A 65 -11.09 1.64 -9.76
C ILE A 65 -11.03 0.13 -9.54
N ARG A 66 -10.79 -0.29 -8.30
CA ARG A 66 -10.99 -1.69 -7.90
C ARG A 66 -12.45 -1.93 -7.60
N VAL A 67 -12.98 -3.01 -8.13
CA VAL A 67 -14.38 -3.44 -7.97
C VAL A 67 -14.38 -4.69 -7.11
N SER A 68 -15.08 -4.69 -6.00
CA SER A 68 -15.31 -5.90 -5.19
C SER A 68 -16.81 -6.16 -5.10
N ILE A 69 -17.21 -7.37 -5.47
CA ILE A 69 -18.60 -7.83 -5.53
C ILE A 69 -18.78 -8.90 -4.45
N TYR A 70 -19.58 -8.56 -3.47
CA TYR A 70 -19.86 -9.41 -2.32
C TYR A 70 -21.32 -9.88 -2.34
N ILE A 71 -21.53 -11.19 -2.28
CA ILE A 71 -22.87 -11.78 -2.29
C ILE A 71 -23.47 -11.68 -0.89
N THR A 72 -24.69 -11.15 -0.82
CA THR A 72 -25.45 -11.02 0.43
C THR A 72 -26.84 -11.66 0.29
N VAL A 73 -27.53 -11.86 1.40
CA VAL A 73 -28.93 -12.33 1.42
C VAL A 73 -29.91 -11.40 0.70
N TYR A 74 -29.51 -10.16 0.43
CA TYR A 74 -30.32 -9.16 -0.31
C TYR A 74 -29.89 -8.97 -1.76
N GLY A 75 -28.90 -9.71 -2.24
CA GLY A 75 -28.29 -9.61 -3.55
C GLY A 75 -26.83 -9.15 -3.47
N GLU A 76 -26.33 -8.67 -4.59
CA GLU A 76 -24.93 -8.29 -4.73
C GLU A 76 -24.68 -6.91 -4.11
N LYS A 77 -23.69 -6.82 -3.22
CA LYS A 77 -23.13 -5.58 -2.71
C LYS A 77 -21.84 -5.29 -3.47
N ILE A 78 -21.74 -4.09 -4.03
CA ILE A 78 -20.55 -3.67 -4.77
C ILE A 78 -19.84 -2.57 -3.99
N VAL A 79 -18.53 -2.70 -3.91
CA VAL A 79 -17.63 -1.68 -3.37
C VAL A 79 -16.68 -1.26 -4.49
N LEU A 80 -16.66 0.04 -4.78
CA LEU A 80 -15.74 0.65 -5.72
C LEU A 80 -14.69 1.43 -4.93
N ARG A 81 -13.43 1.01 -5.01
CA ARG A 81 -12.32 1.75 -4.43
C ARG A 81 -11.64 2.57 -5.52
N LEU A 82 -11.81 3.87 -5.43
CA LEU A 82 -11.17 4.82 -6.32
C LEU A 82 -9.68 4.89 -5.95
N LEU A 83 -8.82 4.41 -6.83
CA LEU A 83 -7.38 4.54 -6.70
C LEU A 83 -7.01 5.86 -7.40
N ARG A 84 -6.85 6.92 -6.63
CA ARG A 84 -6.26 8.13 -7.20
C ARG A 84 -4.83 7.79 -7.58
N LYS A 85 -4.40 8.11 -8.80
CA LYS A 85 -2.97 8.20 -9.09
C LYS A 85 -2.45 9.32 -8.18
N THR A 86 -1.96 8.93 -7.04
CA THR A 86 -1.33 9.86 -6.11
C THR A 86 -0.10 10.39 -6.84
N GLN A 87 -0.02 11.69 -7.08
CA GLN A 87 1.22 12.27 -7.56
C GLN A 87 2.26 12.00 -6.49
N LEU A 88 3.45 11.61 -6.93
CA LEU A 88 4.59 11.46 -6.05
C LEU A 88 4.81 12.80 -5.34
N VAL A 89 4.62 12.81 -4.02
CA VAL A 89 4.80 14.00 -3.20
C VAL A 89 6.27 14.07 -2.79
N PRO A 90 7.00 15.14 -3.09
CA PRO A 90 8.35 15.32 -2.57
C PRO A 90 8.37 15.22 -1.03
N LEU A 91 9.45 14.69 -0.47
CA LEU A 91 9.52 14.39 0.96
C LEU A 91 9.39 15.66 1.84
N ASP A 92 9.85 16.80 1.37
CA ASP A 92 9.70 18.11 2.01
C ASP A 92 8.25 18.66 1.99
N GLN A 93 7.38 18.10 1.14
CA GLN A 93 6.00 18.51 0.99
C GLN A 93 4.98 17.62 1.71
N ILE A 94 5.41 16.55 2.37
CA ILE A 94 4.50 15.66 3.14
C ILE A 94 3.99 16.27 4.44
N ASN A 95 4.31 17.54 4.71
CA ASN A 95 3.92 18.28 5.91
C ASN A 95 4.39 17.65 7.24
N MET A 96 5.54 17.01 7.26
CA MET A 96 6.21 16.57 8.48
C MET A 96 6.75 17.79 9.25
N PHE A 97 6.78 17.72 10.58
CA PHE A 97 7.43 18.78 11.37
C PHE A 97 8.88 18.96 10.93
N PRO A 98 9.37 20.20 10.76
CA PRO A 98 10.71 20.47 10.21
C PRO A 98 11.83 19.72 10.95
N ARG A 99 11.81 19.70 12.29
CA ARG A 99 12.79 18.98 13.09
C ARG A 99 12.74 17.45 12.88
N THR A 100 11.55 16.90 12.71
CA THR A 100 11.38 15.46 12.43
C THR A 100 11.85 15.14 11.03
N LEU A 101 11.57 16.01 10.07
CA LEU A 101 12.02 15.86 8.70
C LEU A 101 13.56 15.89 8.59
N SER A 102 14.21 16.88 9.25
CA SER A 102 15.69 16.97 9.28
C SER A 102 16.29 15.67 9.85
N ARG A 103 15.79 15.19 11.00
CA ARG A 103 16.23 13.93 11.58
C ARG A 103 15.95 12.71 10.69
N PHE A 104 14.84 12.72 9.95
CA PHE A 104 14.51 11.63 9.05
C PHE A 104 15.50 11.54 7.89
N TYR A 105 15.99 12.68 7.39
CA TYR A 105 17.08 12.71 6.43
C TYR A 105 18.38 12.22 7.07
N GLU A 106 18.86 12.92 8.10
CA GLU A 106 20.19 12.77 8.68
C GLU A 106 20.37 11.44 9.41
N ASP A 107 19.39 11.05 10.25
CA ASP A 107 19.48 9.89 11.15
C ASP A 107 18.94 8.59 10.51
N ALA A 108 18.33 8.66 9.30
CA ALA A 108 17.75 7.49 8.66
C ALA A 108 18.07 7.36 7.17
N LEU A 109 17.61 8.32 6.35
CA LEU A 109 17.70 8.18 4.89
C LEU A 109 19.13 8.27 4.36
N ASP A 110 19.97 9.10 4.98
CA ASP A 110 21.38 9.31 4.56
C ASP A 110 22.32 8.26 5.13
N LEU A 111 21.88 7.43 6.08
CA LEU A 111 22.67 6.29 6.55
C LEU A 111 22.87 5.27 5.41
N PRO A 112 24.03 4.61 5.32
CA PRO A 112 24.31 3.70 4.20
C PRO A 112 23.45 2.45 4.18
N SER A 113 23.09 1.91 5.34
CA SER A 113 22.33 0.65 5.49
C SER A 113 21.42 0.68 6.70
N GLY A 114 20.59 -0.35 6.85
CA GLY A 114 19.69 -0.53 7.97
C GLY A 114 18.21 -0.43 7.59
N ILE A 115 17.35 -0.75 8.54
CA ILE A 115 15.90 -0.83 8.34
C ILE A 115 15.24 0.47 8.80
N ILE A 116 14.44 1.05 7.92
CA ILE A 116 13.55 2.17 8.19
C ILE A 116 12.11 1.64 8.21
N LEU A 117 11.47 1.71 9.37
CA LEU A 117 10.08 1.28 9.55
C LEU A 117 9.15 2.48 9.57
N ILE A 118 8.15 2.50 8.69
CA ILE A 118 7.09 3.50 8.71
C ILE A 118 5.82 2.84 9.23
N THR A 119 5.29 3.30 10.35
CA THR A 119 4.14 2.67 11.00
C THR A 119 2.99 3.63 11.23
N GLY A 120 1.81 3.06 11.43
CA GLY A 120 0.56 3.78 11.69
C GLY A 120 -0.65 2.99 11.18
N PRO A 121 -1.87 3.34 11.58
CA PRO A 121 -3.10 2.76 11.07
C PRO A 121 -3.27 2.91 9.55
N THR A 122 -4.25 2.21 9.01
CA THR A 122 -4.63 2.37 7.60
C THR A 122 -5.09 3.81 7.33
N GLY A 123 -4.65 4.38 6.20
CA GLY A 123 -5.04 5.73 5.78
C GLY A 123 -4.25 6.87 6.44
N THR A 124 -3.19 6.59 7.17
CA THR A 124 -2.32 7.62 7.78
C THR A 124 -1.23 8.16 6.85
N GLY A 125 -1.19 7.74 5.57
CA GLY A 125 -0.23 8.22 4.59
C GLY A 125 1.12 7.50 4.59
N LYS A 126 1.24 6.30 5.19
CA LYS A 126 2.47 5.51 5.20
C LYS A 126 3.05 5.30 3.80
N THR A 127 2.22 4.84 2.87
CA THR A 127 2.62 4.61 1.48
C THR A 127 3.13 5.91 0.83
N THR A 128 2.46 7.04 1.08
CA THR A 128 2.91 8.34 0.58
C THR A 128 4.30 8.68 1.10
N THR A 129 4.53 8.53 2.41
CA THR A 129 5.84 8.80 3.03
C THR A 129 6.90 7.82 2.54
N LEU A 130 6.56 6.52 2.41
CA LEU A 130 7.45 5.50 1.87
C LEU A 130 7.90 5.87 0.44
N TYR A 131 6.96 6.16 -0.44
CA TYR A 131 7.28 6.52 -1.82
C TYR A 131 8.04 7.85 -1.93
N SER A 132 7.71 8.83 -1.08
CA SER A 132 8.47 10.10 -1.02
C SER A 132 9.92 9.87 -0.58
N ALA A 133 10.14 8.98 0.39
CA ALA A 133 11.48 8.59 0.85
C ALA A 133 12.23 7.80 -0.22
N VAL A 134 11.56 6.86 -0.88
CA VAL A 134 12.13 6.08 -1.99
C VAL A 134 12.52 6.99 -3.14
N ASN A 135 11.68 7.95 -3.49
CA ASN A 135 12.00 8.92 -4.54
C ASN A 135 13.17 9.84 -4.19
N TYR A 136 13.31 10.21 -2.92
CA TYR A 136 14.47 10.96 -2.44
C TYR A 136 15.77 10.14 -2.59
N LEU A 137 15.72 8.85 -2.32
CA LEU A 137 16.85 7.94 -2.41
C LEU A 137 17.15 7.49 -3.86
N ASN A 138 16.19 7.66 -4.77
CA ASN A 138 16.31 7.24 -6.17
C ASN A 138 17.28 8.17 -6.91
N SER A 139 18.43 7.62 -7.27
CA SER A 139 19.46 8.30 -8.06
C SER A 139 20.05 7.32 -9.07
N ILE A 140 20.71 7.83 -10.11
CA ILE A 140 21.22 7.01 -11.22
C ILE A 140 22.33 6.03 -10.79
N ASP A 141 22.97 6.29 -9.68
CA ASP A 141 24.05 5.49 -9.09
C ASP A 141 23.56 4.48 -8.04
N ARG A 142 22.24 4.36 -7.86
CA ARG A 142 21.64 3.45 -6.88
C ARG A 142 20.61 2.50 -7.51
N CYS A 143 20.77 1.23 -7.21
CA CYS A 143 19.78 0.20 -7.59
C CYS A 143 18.69 0.11 -6.52
N VAL A 144 17.49 0.57 -6.86
CA VAL A 144 16.30 0.48 -5.98
C VAL A 144 15.37 -0.61 -6.51
N THR A 145 15.08 -1.59 -5.66
CA THR A 145 14.19 -2.70 -6.00
C THR A 145 13.07 -2.83 -4.98
N THR A 146 11.85 -3.06 -5.45
CA THR A 146 10.69 -3.17 -4.55
C THR A 146 9.93 -4.48 -4.71
N ALA A 147 9.30 -4.94 -3.63
CA ALA A 147 8.26 -5.97 -3.62
C ALA A 147 7.04 -5.43 -2.87
N GLU A 148 5.91 -5.31 -3.56
CA GLU A 148 4.72 -4.61 -3.08
C GLU A 148 3.43 -5.39 -3.37
N ASP A 149 2.42 -5.29 -2.54
CA ASP A 149 1.13 -5.99 -2.69
C ASP A 149 -0.07 -5.04 -2.64
N PRO A 150 -0.39 -4.42 -3.79
CA PRO A 150 0.36 -4.29 -5.03
C PRO A 150 1.16 -2.97 -5.11
N VAL A 151 1.88 -2.74 -6.21
CA VAL A 151 2.43 -1.43 -6.57
C VAL A 151 1.28 -0.42 -6.74
N GLU A 152 1.33 0.68 -5.99
CA GLU A 152 0.26 1.71 -6.02
C GLU A 152 0.43 2.68 -7.20
N PHE A 153 1.66 3.06 -7.54
CA PHE A 153 2.01 3.80 -8.75
C PHE A 153 3.49 3.60 -9.13
N ILE A 154 3.79 3.80 -10.40
CA ILE A 154 5.12 3.56 -10.95
C ILE A 154 6.01 4.77 -10.67
N ILE A 155 7.22 4.51 -10.18
CA ILE A 155 8.29 5.49 -10.01
C ILE A 155 9.35 5.19 -11.08
N GLU A 156 9.67 6.18 -11.89
CA GLU A 156 10.69 6.04 -12.92
C GLU A 156 12.07 5.77 -12.30
N GLY A 157 12.84 4.88 -12.90
CA GLY A 157 14.19 4.52 -12.44
C GLY A 157 14.21 3.43 -11.35
N ILE A 158 13.06 2.89 -10.92
CA ILE A 158 12.95 1.88 -9.88
C ILE A 158 12.43 0.55 -10.44
N ALA A 159 13.03 -0.57 -10.03
CA ALA A 159 12.56 -1.91 -10.37
C ALA A 159 11.45 -2.33 -9.39
N GLN A 160 10.19 -2.11 -9.75
CA GLN A 160 9.03 -2.39 -8.89
C GLN A 160 8.37 -3.71 -9.27
N CYS A 161 8.28 -4.64 -8.31
CA CYS A 161 7.56 -5.90 -8.43
C CYS A 161 6.22 -5.82 -7.71
N SER A 162 5.14 -6.04 -8.45
CA SER A 162 3.80 -6.18 -7.87
C SER A 162 3.51 -7.65 -7.61
N LEU A 163 3.37 -8.01 -6.34
CA LEU A 163 3.09 -9.38 -5.92
C LEU A 163 1.71 -9.85 -6.40
N ASN A 164 1.60 -11.15 -6.67
CA ASN A 164 0.37 -11.77 -7.12
C ASN A 164 0.34 -13.26 -6.71
N SER A 165 -0.34 -13.56 -5.63
CA SER A 165 -0.45 -14.92 -5.09
C SER A 165 -1.13 -15.92 -6.05
N LYS A 166 -1.91 -15.45 -7.02
CA LYS A 166 -2.58 -16.32 -8.02
C LYS A 166 -1.61 -17.00 -8.97
N ILE A 167 -0.42 -16.44 -9.14
CA ILE A 167 0.66 -16.97 -9.99
C ILE A 167 1.92 -17.30 -9.17
N ASP A 168 1.75 -17.50 -7.86
CA ASP A 168 2.84 -17.82 -6.92
C ASP A 168 3.94 -16.74 -6.84
N LEU A 169 3.65 -15.51 -7.22
CA LEU A 169 4.54 -14.36 -7.05
C LEU A 169 4.31 -13.74 -5.67
N THR A 170 4.88 -14.37 -4.64
CA THR A 170 4.75 -13.99 -3.23
C THR A 170 6.03 -13.30 -2.73
N PHE A 171 6.02 -12.77 -1.51
CA PHE A 171 7.26 -12.28 -0.88
C PHE A 171 8.31 -13.38 -0.79
N GLU A 172 7.91 -14.59 -0.41
CA GLU A 172 8.80 -15.74 -0.24
C GLU A 172 9.52 -16.11 -1.54
N THR A 173 8.79 -16.12 -2.66
CA THR A 173 9.37 -16.43 -3.97
C THR A 173 10.16 -15.27 -4.56
N THR A 174 9.83 -14.02 -4.22
CA THR A 174 10.41 -12.81 -4.84
C THR A 174 11.71 -12.37 -4.15
N LEU A 175 11.78 -12.38 -2.81
CA LEU A 175 12.92 -11.85 -2.05
C LEU A 175 14.27 -12.46 -2.43
N PRO A 176 14.41 -13.81 -2.65
CA PRO A 176 15.68 -14.38 -3.09
C PRO A 176 16.17 -13.86 -4.46
N TYR A 177 15.24 -13.41 -5.30
CA TYR A 177 15.60 -12.80 -6.59
C TYR A 177 16.00 -11.34 -6.45
N ILE A 178 15.32 -10.59 -5.57
CA ILE A 178 15.71 -9.20 -5.24
C ILE A 178 17.17 -9.16 -4.78
N MET A 179 17.56 -10.03 -3.86
CA MET A 179 18.94 -10.09 -3.33
C MET A 179 20.01 -10.41 -4.39
N ARG A 180 19.61 -10.90 -5.57
CA ARG A 180 20.50 -11.17 -6.70
C ARG A 180 20.51 -10.07 -7.78
N GLN A 181 19.76 -9.00 -7.56
CA GLN A 181 19.71 -7.85 -8.47
C GLN A 181 20.72 -6.76 -8.10
N ASP A 182 21.67 -7.06 -7.21
CA ASP A 182 22.65 -6.09 -6.71
C ASP A 182 21.98 -4.78 -6.20
N PRO A 183 20.99 -4.89 -5.28
CA PRO A 183 20.24 -3.73 -4.84
C PRO A 183 21.01 -2.96 -3.77
N ASP A 184 21.05 -1.64 -3.86
CA ASP A 184 21.47 -0.76 -2.75
C ASP A 184 20.32 -0.55 -1.77
N ILE A 185 19.09 -0.46 -2.30
CA ILE A 185 17.88 -0.16 -1.55
C ILE A 185 16.80 -1.17 -1.88
N ILE A 186 16.27 -1.79 -0.84
CA ILE A 186 15.17 -2.75 -0.93
C ILE A 186 13.93 -2.16 -0.27
N VAL A 187 12.83 -2.15 -1.00
CA VAL A 187 11.54 -1.72 -0.45
C VAL A 187 10.61 -2.92 -0.33
N LEU A 188 10.24 -3.23 0.90
CA LEU A 188 9.20 -4.20 1.19
C LEU A 188 7.93 -3.43 1.51
N GLY A 189 6.86 -3.59 0.70
CA GLY A 189 5.61 -2.84 0.89
C GLY A 189 5.12 -2.87 2.33
N GLU A 190 5.11 -4.05 2.93
CA GLU A 190 4.85 -4.22 4.36
C GLU A 190 5.42 -5.54 4.89
N ILE A 191 5.74 -5.58 6.18
CA ILE A 191 6.08 -6.81 6.91
C ILE A 191 4.80 -7.36 7.55
N ARG A 192 4.36 -8.54 7.10
CA ARG A 192 3.15 -9.22 7.59
C ARG A 192 3.46 -10.40 8.52
N ASP A 193 4.56 -11.07 8.26
CA ASP A 193 4.91 -12.35 8.87
C ASP A 193 6.41 -12.42 9.24
N ARG A 194 6.75 -13.52 9.90
CA ARG A 194 8.13 -13.78 10.32
C ARG A 194 9.09 -13.85 9.15
N PHE A 195 8.72 -14.46 8.04
CA PHE A 195 9.60 -14.64 6.87
C PHE A 195 10.02 -13.28 6.29
N SER A 196 9.06 -12.38 6.05
CA SER A 196 9.34 -11.03 5.53
C SER A 196 10.15 -10.19 6.55
N ALA A 197 9.95 -10.40 7.86
CA ALA A 197 10.75 -9.76 8.89
C ALA A 197 12.19 -10.27 8.90
N GLU A 198 12.41 -11.59 8.87
CA GLU A 198 13.74 -12.20 8.80
C GLU A 198 14.50 -11.75 7.54
N ALA A 199 13.83 -11.72 6.39
CA ALA A 199 14.43 -11.27 5.15
C ALA A 199 14.86 -9.80 5.19
N ALA A 200 14.04 -8.90 5.77
CA ALA A 200 14.40 -7.51 5.98
C ALA A 200 15.64 -7.37 6.88
N ILE A 201 15.69 -8.13 7.97
CA ILE A 201 16.83 -8.16 8.89
C ILE A 201 18.10 -8.66 8.17
N GLN A 202 18.02 -9.77 7.46
CA GLN A 202 19.16 -10.32 6.72
C GLN A 202 19.68 -9.35 5.65
N ALA A 203 18.80 -8.71 4.90
CA ALA A 203 19.19 -7.68 3.95
C ALA A 203 19.94 -6.52 4.62
N ALA A 204 19.46 -6.04 5.78
CA ALA A 204 20.11 -4.97 6.50
C ALA A 204 21.46 -5.40 7.09
N LEU A 205 21.58 -6.62 7.62
CA LEU A 205 22.84 -7.18 8.14
C LEU A 205 23.90 -7.33 7.05
N THR A 206 23.47 -7.56 5.80
CA THR A 206 24.37 -7.65 4.63
C THR A 206 24.66 -6.29 3.99
N GLY A 207 24.29 -5.19 4.63
CA GLY A 207 24.67 -3.84 4.23
C GLY A 207 23.65 -3.10 3.36
N HIS A 208 22.47 -3.68 3.10
CA HIS A 208 21.44 -3.02 2.29
C HIS A 208 20.61 -2.04 3.14
N LYS A 209 20.10 -1.01 2.52
CA LYS A 209 19.06 -0.15 3.09
C LYS A 209 17.70 -0.76 2.81
N VAL A 210 16.91 -0.96 3.85
CA VAL A 210 15.57 -1.55 3.74
C VAL A 210 14.52 -0.54 4.21
N LEU A 211 13.54 -0.23 3.37
CA LEU A 211 12.38 0.57 3.75
C LEU A 211 11.14 -0.33 3.75
N THR A 212 10.33 -0.21 4.80
CA THR A 212 9.11 -1.03 4.90
C THR A 212 8.04 -0.36 5.77
N THR A 213 6.82 -0.91 5.74
CA THR A 213 5.73 -0.41 6.56
C THR A 213 5.21 -1.46 7.54
N PHE A 214 4.65 -0.97 8.64
CA PHE A 214 3.90 -1.74 9.63
C PHE A 214 2.51 -1.14 9.88
N HIS A 215 1.61 -1.96 10.42
CA HIS A 215 0.29 -1.56 10.90
C HIS A 215 0.23 -1.54 12.43
N THR A 216 1.23 -0.94 13.09
CA THR A 216 1.20 -0.72 14.54
C THR A 216 0.89 0.75 14.86
N GLU A 217 0.41 1.00 16.07
CA GLU A 217 -0.05 2.35 16.44
C GLU A 217 1.08 3.32 16.72
N ASP A 218 2.20 2.83 17.23
CA ASP A 218 3.34 3.63 17.63
C ASP A 218 4.68 2.94 17.34
N THR A 219 5.77 3.61 17.66
CA THR A 219 7.12 3.13 17.41
C THR A 219 7.50 1.94 18.29
N THR A 220 7.06 1.93 19.53
CA THR A 220 7.31 0.82 20.47
C THR A 220 6.59 -0.44 20.01
N GLY A 221 5.32 -0.31 19.59
CA GLY A 221 4.53 -1.40 19.03
C GLY A 221 5.16 -2.01 17.78
N ALA A 222 5.86 -1.23 16.96
CA ALA A 222 6.58 -1.76 15.81
C ALA A 222 7.73 -2.68 16.23
N LEU A 223 8.53 -2.28 17.20
CA LEU A 223 9.61 -3.10 17.75
C LEU A 223 9.09 -4.37 18.45
N LEU A 224 8.05 -4.22 19.27
CA LEU A 224 7.39 -5.36 19.92
C LEU A 224 6.80 -6.34 18.88
N ARG A 225 6.30 -5.83 17.75
CA ARG A 225 5.78 -6.68 16.68
C ARG A 225 6.88 -7.54 16.06
N LEU A 226 8.09 -7.00 15.84
CA LEU A 226 9.24 -7.78 15.38
C LEU A 226 9.63 -8.86 16.41
N MET A 227 9.67 -8.50 17.70
CA MET A 227 9.94 -9.47 18.77
C MET A 227 8.89 -10.60 18.81
N ASN A 228 7.60 -10.27 18.64
CA ASN A 228 6.51 -11.24 18.57
C ASN A 228 6.58 -12.15 17.33
N MET A 229 7.29 -11.73 16.29
CA MET A 229 7.63 -12.55 15.11
C MET A 229 8.87 -13.43 15.35
N ASN A 230 9.34 -13.54 16.60
CA ASN A 230 10.53 -14.29 17.00
C ASN A 230 11.83 -13.77 16.36
N ILE A 231 11.92 -12.48 16.09
CA ILE A 231 13.17 -11.84 15.74
C ILE A 231 13.94 -11.52 17.02
N GLU A 232 15.20 -11.92 17.08
CA GLU A 232 16.03 -11.70 18.26
C GLU A 232 16.30 -10.21 18.48
N THR A 233 16.24 -9.77 19.73
CA THR A 233 16.35 -8.35 20.10
C THR A 233 17.65 -7.71 19.66
N PHE A 234 18.76 -8.46 19.69
CA PHE A 234 20.04 -7.93 19.23
C PHE A 234 20.06 -7.67 17.71
N MET A 235 19.36 -8.50 16.92
CA MET A 235 19.23 -8.28 15.47
C MET A 235 18.40 -7.02 15.20
N ILE A 236 17.28 -6.83 15.93
CA ILE A 236 16.47 -5.61 15.84
C ILE A 236 17.32 -4.38 16.17
N ALA A 237 18.03 -4.42 17.29
CA ALA A 237 18.85 -3.30 17.75
C ALA A 237 20.01 -2.96 16.82
N SER A 238 20.57 -3.94 16.12
CA SER A 238 21.68 -3.75 15.19
C SER A 238 21.26 -3.34 13.78
N THR A 239 20.00 -3.56 13.40
CA THR A 239 19.56 -3.32 12.02
C THR A 239 18.52 -2.21 11.89
N VAL A 240 17.64 -2.01 12.87
CA VAL A 240 16.59 -0.98 12.80
C VAL A 240 17.20 0.38 13.16
N VAL A 241 17.36 1.24 12.17
CA VAL A 241 17.95 2.58 12.35
C VAL A 241 16.89 3.64 12.64
N ALA A 242 15.67 3.47 12.15
CA ALA A 242 14.58 4.40 12.40
C ALA A 242 13.21 3.72 12.44
N VAL A 243 12.34 4.23 13.31
CA VAL A 243 10.89 3.91 13.31
C VAL A 243 10.11 5.22 13.31
N LEU A 244 9.37 5.45 12.24
CA LEU A 244 8.52 6.63 12.04
C LEU A 244 7.06 6.26 12.25
N ALA A 245 6.45 6.67 13.37
CA ALA A 245 5.01 6.52 13.60
C ALA A 245 4.24 7.72 13.06
N GLN A 246 3.18 7.47 12.30
CA GLN A 246 2.49 8.50 11.53
C GLN A 246 0.99 8.57 11.80
N ARG A 247 0.46 9.79 11.91
CA ARG A 247 -0.96 10.13 11.97
C ARG A 247 -1.24 11.33 11.08
N LEU A 248 -2.43 11.37 10.47
CA LEU A 248 -2.91 12.54 9.76
C LEU A 248 -3.83 13.35 10.68
N LEU A 249 -3.58 14.64 10.75
CA LEU A 249 -4.43 15.60 11.43
C LEU A 249 -5.12 16.50 10.40
N ARG A 250 -6.38 16.87 10.66
CA ARG A 250 -7.07 17.90 9.86
C ARG A 250 -6.45 19.26 10.18
N ARG A 251 -6.21 20.04 9.14
CA ARG A 251 -5.87 21.45 9.24
C ARG A 251 -7.13 22.29 9.26
#